data_990c152102fc1ad6bfbfe29f52a44860
#
_entry.id   990c152102fc1ad6bfbfe29f52a44860
#
_cell.length_a   1.000
_cell.length_b   1.000
_cell.length_c   1.000
_cell.angle_alpha   90.00
_cell.angle_beta   90.00
_cell.angle_gamma   90.00
#
_symmetry.space_group_name_H-M   'P 1'
#
loop_
_entity.id
_entity.type
_entity.pdbx_description
1 polymer ?
#
loop_
_entity_poly.entity_id
_entity_poly.type
_entity_poly.pdbx_seq_one_letter_code
_entity_poly.pdbx_strand_id
1 'polypeptide(L)'
;ELRHSMWDFLRQINDAGTTIILTTHYLEEAEHLCRHIGIIDQGRLIENTSMRSLLTKLQVETFVLDLSQPITHVPPELQSTTRLVDDRTLEVDIDREDGLNQLYAQLSGAGIRIQSMRNKTNRLEQLFINLIRRNHNESVQL
;
A
#
# COMPACT_ATOMS: atom_id res chain seq x y z
N GLU A 1 -4.21 -9.04 -19.66
CA GLU A 1 -5.46 -9.79 -19.99
C GLU A 1 -5.42 -11.22 -19.44
N LEU A 2 -4.41 -12.05 -19.76
CA LEU A 2 -4.35 -13.46 -19.34
C LEU A 2 -4.36 -13.63 -17.80
N ARG A 3 -3.66 -12.77 -17.07
CA ARG A 3 -3.59 -12.82 -15.60
C ARG A 3 -4.96 -12.57 -14.96
N HIS A 4 -5.73 -11.59 -15.43
CA HIS A 4 -7.06 -11.29 -14.91
C HIS A 4 -8.05 -12.43 -15.18
N SER A 5 -8.01 -13.03 -16.38
CA SER A 5 -8.85 -14.19 -16.70
C SER A 5 -8.57 -15.39 -15.79
N MET A 6 -7.30 -15.61 -15.43
CA MET A 6 -6.92 -16.64 -14.46
C MET A 6 -7.44 -16.31 -13.04
N TRP A 7 -7.39 -15.07 -12.61
CA TRP A 7 -7.93 -14.66 -11.32
C TRP A 7 -9.44 -14.86 -11.22
N ASP A 8 -10.18 -14.53 -12.29
CA ASP A 8 -11.63 -14.74 -12.36
C ASP A 8 -11.97 -16.22 -12.31
N PHE A 9 -11.21 -17.06 -13.00
CA PHE A 9 -11.38 -18.52 -12.95
C PHE A 9 -11.13 -19.08 -11.55
N LEU A 10 -10.07 -18.65 -10.86
CA LEU A 10 -9.80 -19.07 -9.48
C LEU A 10 -10.91 -18.63 -8.51
N ARG A 11 -11.46 -17.44 -8.67
CA ARG A 11 -12.62 -16.99 -7.89
C ARG A 11 -13.82 -17.85 -8.12
N GLN A 12 -14.16 -18.17 -9.37
CA GLN A 12 -15.31 -19.03 -9.70
C GLN A 12 -15.19 -20.42 -9.05
N ILE A 13 -14.02 -21.05 -9.10
CA ILE A 13 -13.76 -22.34 -8.43
C ILE A 13 -13.91 -22.23 -6.92
N ASN A 14 -13.38 -21.16 -6.32
CA ASN A 14 -13.48 -20.93 -4.89
C ASN A 14 -14.93 -20.68 -4.45
N ASP A 15 -15.71 -19.92 -5.22
CA ASP A 15 -17.12 -19.64 -4.95
C ASP A 15 -17.98 -20.90 -5.11
N ALA A 16 -17.55 -21.83 -5.96
CA ALA A 16 -18.17 -23.17 -6.07
C ALA A 16 -17.83 -24.11 -4.89
N GLY A 17 -17.09 -23.65 -3.88
CA GLY A 17 -16.80 -24.38 -2.65
C GLY A 17 -15.43 -25.03 -2.58
N THR A 18 -14.56 -24.85 -3.57
CA THR A 18 -13.20 -25.40 -3.57
C THR A 18 -12.27 -24.50 -2.76
N THR A 19 -11.58 -25.09 -1.77
CA THR A 19 -10.53 -24.37 -1.03
C THR A 19 -9.26 -24.32 -1.89
N ILE A 20 -8.72 -23.11 -2.08
CA ILE A 20 -7.51 -22.90 -2.88
C ILE A 20 -6.40 -22.39 -1.98
N ILE A 21 -5.24 -23.02 -2.05
CA ILE A 21 -4.00 -22.54 -1.42
C ILE A 21 -3.10 -22.03 -2.55
N LEU A 22 -2.80 -20.74 -2.49
CA LEU A 22 -1.96 -20.04 -3.45
C LEU A 22 -0.60 -19.74 -2.81
N THR A 23 0.48 -20.19 -3.43
CA THR A 23 1.84 -19.77 -3.08
C THR A 23 2.34 -18.82 -4.16
N THR A 24 2.63 -17.59 -3.80
CA THR A 24 3.08 -16.57 -4.72
C THR A 24 4.08 -15.62 -4.07
N HIS A 25 4.93 -15.03 -4.86
CA HIS A 25 5.74 -13.87 -4.48
C HIS A 25 5.19 -12.57 -5.07
N TYR A 26 4.10 -12.64 -5.82
CA TYR A 26 3.38 -11.48 -6.34
C TYR A 26 2.34 -11.05 -5.33
N LEU A 27 2.65 -10.00 -4.56
CA LEU A 27 1.81 -9.53 -3.46
C LEU A 27 0.47 -8.96 -3.94
N GLU A 28 0.42 -8.43 -5.15
CA GLU A 28 -0.82 -7.99 -5.80
C GLU A 28 -1.81 -9.15 -5.98
N GLU A 29 -1.32 -10.32 -6.42
CA GLU A 29 -2.16 -11.52 -6.54
C GLU A 29 -2.70 -11.97 -5.20
N ALA A 30 -1.86 -12.00 -4.18
CA ALA A 30 -2.26 -12.34 -2.82
C ALA A 30 -3.33 -11.39 -2.30
N GLU A 31 -3.17 -10.08 -2.48
CA GLU A 31 -4.13 -9.07 -2.02
C GLU A 31 -5.49 -9.20 -2.72
N HIS A 32 -5.49 -9.51 -4.03
CA HIS A 32 -6.72 -9.62 -4.81
C HIS A 32 -7.47 -10.94 -4.63
N LEU A 33 -6.77 -12.05 -4.39
CA LEU A 33 -7.35 -13.39 -4.41
C LEU A 33 -7.53 -13.99 -3.02
N CYS A 34 -6.69 -13.63 -2.05
CA CYS A 34 -6.62 -14.33 -0.78
C CYS A 34 -7.37 -13.60 0.33
N ARG A 35 -8.23 -14.31 1.04
CA ARG A 35 -8.90 -13.81 2.26
C ARG A 35 -8.02 -13.97 3.49
N HIS A 36 -7.14 -14.99 3.52
CA HIS A 36 -6.16 -15.27 4.55
C HIS A 36 -4.78 -15.32 3.94
N ILE A 37 -3.79 -14.94 4.70
CA ILE A 37 -2.40 -14.88 4.27
C ILE A 37 -1.47 -15.41 5.35
N GLY A 38 -0.50 -16.23 4.94
CA GLY A 38 0.66 -16.61 5.72
C GLY A 38 1.91 -16.02 5.09
N ILE A 39 2.72 -15.30 5.85
CA ILE A 39 3.99 -14.75 5.39
C ILE A 39 5.11 -15.62 5.95
N ILE A 40 5.94 -16.14 5.06
CA ILE A 40 7.09 -16.99 5.40
C ILE A 40 8.37 -16.20 5.14
N ASP A 41 9.25 -16.15 6.15
CA ASP A 41 10.58 -15.58 6.05
C ASP A 41 11.58 -16.53 6.69
N GLN A 42 12.68 -16.84 5.99
CA GLN A 42 13.73 -17.75 6.44
C GLN A 42 13.20 -19.11 6.97
N GLY A 43 12.18 -19.67 6.30
CA GLY A 43 11.57 -20.95 6.67
C GLY A 43 10.63 -20.88 7.89
N ARG A 44 10.34 -19.71 8.43
CA ARG A 44 9.43 -19.48 9.55
C ARG A 44 8.17 -18.72 9.10
N LEU A 45 7.04 -19.13 9.63
CA LEU A 45 5.79 -18.41 9.46
C LEU A 45 5.79 -17.20 10.39
N ILE A 46 6.02 -16.00 9.86
CA ILE A 46 6.13 -14.76 10.65
C ILE A 46 4.79 -14.02 10.80
N GLU A 47 3.82 -14.33 9.93
CA GLU A 47 2.46 -13.78 10.04
C GLU A 47 1.47 -14.82 9.53
N ASN A 48 0.32 -14.93 10.20
CA ASN A 48 -0.80 -15.79 9.79
C ASN A 48 -2.11 -15.14 10.22
N THR A 49 -2.77 -14.47 9.29
CA THR A 49 -3.95 -13.66 9.61
C THR A 49 -4.85 -13.45 8.39
N SER A 50 -6.01 -12.83 8.58
CA SER A 50 -6.83 -12.40 7.45
C SER A 50 -6.16 -11.24 6.71
N MET A 51 -6.36 -11.17 5.40
CA MET A 51 -5.88 -10.06 4.57
C MET A 51 -6.35 -8.71 5.13
N ARG A 52 -7.60 -8.63 5.54
CA ARG A 52 -8.18 -7.42 6.13
C ARG A 52 -7.45 -7.00 7.40
N SER A 53 -7.21 -7.93 8.33
CA SER A 53 -6.48 -7.64 9.57
C SER A 53 -5.04 -7.23 9.30
N LEU A 54 -4.38 -7.86 8.33
CA LEU A 54 -3.03 -7.49 7.94
C LEU A 54 -2.97 -6.05 7.42
N LEU A 55 -3.84 -5.71 6.48
CA LEU A 55 -3.88 -4.37 5.89
C LEU A 55 -4.25 -3.27 6.91
N THR A 56 -4.96 -3.61 8.00
CA THR A 56 -5.21 -2.63 9.08
C THR A 56 -3.97 -2.27 9.90
N LYS A 57 -2.91 -3.08 9.84
CA LYS A 57 -1.62 -2.79 10.51
C LYS A 57 -0.82 -1.71 9.79
N LEU A 58 -1.17 -1.35 8.56
CA LEU A 58 -0.53 -0.25 7.84
C LEU A 58 -1.03 1.08 8.40
N GLN A 59 -0.15 1.79 9.10
CA GLN A 59 -0.47 3.09 9.72
C GLN A 59 -0.28 4.25 8.76
N VAL A 60 0.73 4.17 7.89
CA VAL A 60 1.08 5.22 6.93
C VAL A 60 1.07 4.63 5.52
N GLU A 61 0.42 5.32 4.61
CA GLU A 61 0.40 4.98 3.18
C GLU A 61 1.06 6.11 2.38
N THR A 62 1.93 5.77 1.44
CA THR A 62 2.54 6.75 0.53
C THR A 62 1.73 6.84 -0.75
N PHE A 63 1.27 8.03 -1.07
CA PHE A 63 0.55 8.34 -2.30
C PHE A 63 1.38 9.18 -3.25
N VAL A 64 1.15 9.00 -4.53
CA VAL A 64 1.65 9.87 -5.61
C VAL A 64 0.49 10.68 -6.12
N LEU A 65 0.65 12.00 -6.08
CA LEU A 65 -0.33 12.97 -6.54
C LEU A 65 0.18 13.62 -7.82
N ASP A 66 -0.62 13.59 -8.87
CA ASP A 66 -0.37 14.40 -10.06
C ASP A 66 -1.17 15.70 -9.95
N LEU A 67 -0.52 16.83 -10.18
CA LEU A 67 -1.09 18.16 -10.02
C LEU A 67 -1.59 18.73 -11.35
N SER A 68 -2.69 19.44 -11.31
CA SER A 68 -3.25 20.12 -12.51
C SER A 68 -2.35 21.26 -13.01
N GLN A 69 -1.56 21.88 -12.11
CA GLN A 69 -0.65 22.97 -12.42
C GLN A 69 0.70 22.74 -11.75
N PRO A 70 1.81 23.20 -12.37
CA PRO A 70 3.13 23.07 -11.77
C PRO A 70 3.26 23.93 -10.52
N ILE A 71 4.03 23.42 -9.56
CA ILE A 71 4.42 24.15 -8.35
C ILE A 71 5.94 24.17 -8.24
N THR A 72 6.48 25.18 -7.57
CA THR A 72 7.93 25.34 -7.38
C THR A 72 8.43 24.86 -6.03
N HIS A 73 7.54 24.77 -5.06
CA HIS A 73 7.85 24.33 -3.70
C HIS A 73 6.62 23.72 -3.02
N VAL A 74 6.89 22.83 -2.06
CA VAL A 74 5.86 22.25 -1.21
C VAL A 74 5.43 23.29 -0.16
N PRO A 75 4.12 23.49 0.08
CA PRO A 75 3.65 24.35 1.17
C PRO A 75 4.29 23.99 2.52
N PRO A 76 4.66 24.96 3.36
CA PRO A 76 5.35 24.72 4.63
C PRO A 76 4.66 23.70 5.53
N GLU A 77 3.33 23.70 5.55
CA GLU A 77 2.48 22.84 6.37
C GLU A 77 2.58 21.36 5.97
N LEU A 78 3.01 21.10 4.74
CA LEU A 78 3.10 19.74 4.16
C LEU A 78 4.53 19.23 4.04
N GLN A 79 5.56 20.03 4.33
CA GLN A 79 6.96 19.68 4.08
C GLN A 79 7.44 18.45 4.87
N SER A 80 6.85 18.16 6.03
CA SER A 80 7.23 17.01 6.86
C SER A 80 6.78 15.68 6.29
N THR A 81 5.71 15.66 5.49
CA THR A 81 5.09 14.44 4.96
C THR A 81 5.11 14.37 3.44
N THR A 82 5.57 15.44 2.78
CA THR A 82 5.44 15.59 1.33
C THR A 82 6.79 15.88 0.69
N ARG A 83 7.05 15.19 -0.42
CA ARG A 83 8.23 15.38 -1.26
C ARG A 83 7.81 15.79 -2.67
N LEU A 84 8.41 16.84 -3.20
CA LEU A 84 8.29 17.23 -4.60
C LEU A 84 9.20 16.32 -5.45
N VAL A 85 8.61 15.51 -6.32
CA VAL A 85 9.34 14.63 -7.25
C VAL A 85 9.74 15.40 -8.50
N ASP A 86 8.79 16.13 -9.06
CA ASP A 86 8.96 17.09 -10.14
C ASP A 86 7.92 18.23 -9.96
N ASP A 87 7.88 19.18 -10.89
CA ASP A 87 7.03 20.37 -10.78
C ASP A 87 5.51 20.08 -10.73
N ARG A 88 5.09 18.85 -11.06
CA ARG A 88 3.69 18.42 -11.09
C ARG A 88 3.40 17.16 -10.28
N THR A 89 4.41 16.56 -9.65
CA THR A 89 4.27 15.29 -8.95
C THR A 89 4.71 15.40 -7.50
N LEU A 90 3.80 15.11 -6.58
CA LEU A 90 4.09 15.01 -5.16
C LEU A 90 4.03 13.57 -4.69
N GLU A 91 4.95 13.18 -3.83
CA GLU A 91 4.81 12.00 -2.97
C GLU A 91 4.43 12.46 -1.56
N VAL A 92 3.37 11.86 -1.01
CA VAL A 92 2.83 12.24 0.29
C VAL A 92 2.64 11.02 1.16
N ASP A 93 3.18 11.06 2.36
CA ASP A 93 2.90 10.08 3.40
C ASP A 93 1.66 10.49 4.18
N ILE A 94 0.64 9.65 4.17
CA ILE A 94 -0.66 9.92 4.77
C ILE A 94 -0.89 8.94 5.91
N ASP A 95 -1.18 9.47 7.10
CA ASP A 95 -1.67 8.68 8.22
C ASP A 95 -3.13 8.27 7.97
N ARG A 96 -3.48 7.08 8.41
CA ARG A 96 -4.76 6.44 8.10
C ARG A 96 -5.97 7.12 8.76
N GLU A 97 -5.77 7.78 9.88
CA GLU A 97 -6.87 8.33 10.73
C GLU A 97 -7.27 9.68 10.24
N ASP A 98 -7.29 10.37 9.40
CA ASP A 98 -7.75 11.69 8.93
C ASP A 98 -6.81 12.35 7.90
N GLY A 99 -5.69 11.69 7.61
CA GLY A 99 -4.65 12.26 6.78
C GLY A 99 -5.10 12.70 5.40
N LEU A 100 -6.03 11.99 4.78
CA LEU A 100 -6.58 12.33 3.46
C LEU A 100 -7.38 13.64 3.48
N ASN A 101 -8.28 13.80 4.43
CA ASN A 101 -9.10 15.00 4.55
C ASN A 101 -8.23 16.22 4.86
N GLN A 102 -7.26 16.06 5.75
CA GLN A 102 -6.31 17.09 6.10
C GLN A 102 -5.44 17.49 4.90
N LEU A 103 -4.93 16.52 4.15
CA LEU A 103 -4.14 16.75 2.95
C LEU A 103 -4.92 17.58 1.91
N TYR A 104 -6.17 17.16 1.61
CA TYR A 104 -7.02 17.89 0.67
C TYR A 104 -7.30 19.33 1.12
N ALA A 105 -7.59 19.54 2.41
CA ALA A 105 -7.82 20.86 2.96
C ALA A 105 -6.57 21.75 2.83
N GLN A 106 -5.39 21.24 3.15
CA GLN A 106 -4.12 21.97 3.08
C GLN A 106 -3.72 22.30 1.63
N LEU A 107 -3.82 21.34 0.72
CA LEU A 107 -3.52 21.57 -0.71
C LEU A 107 -4.51 22.57 -1.32
N SER A 108 -5.80 22.42 -1.03
CA SER A 108 -6.83 23.33 -1.51
C SER A 108 -6.64 24.75 -0.95
N GLY A 109 -6.29 24.87 0.33
CA GLY A 109 -5.97 26.16 0.98
C GLY A 109 -4.75 26.85 0.33
N ALA A 110 -3.79 26.08 -0.15
CA ALA A 110 -2.64 26.58 -0.91
C ALA A 110 -2.92 26.83 -2.41
N GLY A 111 -4.17 26.63 -2.88
CA GLY A 111 -4.55 26.76 -4.28
C GLY A 111 -4.04 25.65 -5.20
N ILE A 112 -3.56 24.54 -4.64
CA ILE A 112 -3.02 23.39 -5.37
C ILE A 112 -4.17 22.43 -5.68
N ARG A 113 -4.34 22.10 -6.98
CA ARG A 113 -5.37 21.16 -7.44
C ARG A 113 -4.77 19.83 -7.83
N ILE A 114 -5.32 18.76 -7.26
CA ILE A 114 -4.96 17.38 -7.59
C ILE A 114 -5.72 16.96 -8.86
N GLN A 115 -5.01 16.41 -9.83
CA GLN A 115 -5.57 15.82 -11.03
C GLN A 115 -5.81 14.33 -10.87
N SER A 116 -4.85 13.60 -10.28
CA SER A 116 -4.96 12.19 -9.97
C SER A 116 -4.21 11.84 -8.67
N MET A 117 -4.62 10.75 -8.05
CA MET A 117 -3.97 10.20 -6.88
C MET A 117 -3.90 8.68 -6.99
N ARG A 118 -2.75 8.10 -6.67
CA ARG A 118 -2.53 6.65 -6.65
C ARG A 118 -1.58 6.27 -5.53
N ASN A 119 -1.70 5.05 -5.02
CA ASN A 119 -0.72 4.53 -4.08
C ASN A 119 0.64 4.40 -4.80
N LYS A 120 1.73 4.74 -4.12
CA LYS A 120 3.09 4.59 -4.64
C LYS A 120 3.45 3.11 -4.83
N THR A 121 3.12 2.31 -3.84
CA THR A 121 3.32 0.86 -3.83
C THR A 121 2.03 0.17 -3.42
N ASN A 122 1.91 -1.10 -3.79
CA ASN A 122 0.84 -1.95 -3.27
C ASN A 122 0.94 -1.99 -1.72
N ARG A 123 -0.20 -1.85 -1.04
CA ARG A 123 -0.26 -1.79 0.43
C ARG A 123 0.34 -3.03 1.10
N LEU A 124 0.10 -4.20 0.52
CA LEU A 124 0.65 -5.45 1.03
C LEU A 124 2.17 -5.50 0.86
N GLU A 125 2.71 -4.97 -0.24
CA GLU A 125 4.16 -4.89 -0.46
C GLU A 125 4.83 -4.00 0.60
N GLN A 126 4.26 -2.86 0.91
CA GLN A 126 4.77 -1.97 1.96
C GLN A 126 4.77 -2.64 3.33
N LEU A 127 3.69 -3.33 3.69
CA LEU A 127 3.60 -4.12 4.92
C LEU A 127 4.63 -5.24 4.95
N PHE A 128 4.78 -5.97 3.86
CA PHE A 128 5.71 -7.08 3.74
C PHE A 128 7.15 -6.63 4.00
N ILE A 129 7.57 -5.54 3.37
CA ILE A 129 8.91 -4.96 3.60
C ILE A 129 9.10 -4.58 5.06
N ASN A 130 8.09 -3.96 5.69
CA ASN A 130 8.16 -3.56 7.10
C ASN A 130 8.24 -4.77 8.04
N LEU A 131 7.48 -5.81 7.79
CA LEU A 131 7.49 -7.04 8.59
C LEU A 131 8.83 -7.77 8.52
N ILE A 132 9.40 -7.90 7.31
CA ILE A 132 10.71 -8.54 7.14
C ILE A 132 11.81 -7.74 7.83
N ARG A 133 11.83 -6.42 7.67
CA ARG A 133 12.80 -5.56 8.36
C ARG A 133 12.73 -5.71 9.89
N ARG A 134 11.51 -5.76 10.43
CA ARG A 134 11.30 -5.95 11.88
C ARG A 134 11.82 -7.30 12.34
N ASN A 135 11.49 -8.39 11.63
CA ASN A 135 11.94 -9.73 11.94
C ASN A 135 13.48 -9.83 11.92
N HIS A 136 14.14 -9.22 10.95
CA HIS A 136 15.60 -9.22 10.86
C HIS A 136 16.26 -8.40 12.00
N ASN A 137 15.69 -7.26 12.39
CA ASN A 137 16.20 -6.45 13.48
C ASN A 137 16.07 -7.16 14.84
N GLU A 138 14.98 -7.89 15.07
CA GLU A 138 14.77 -8.69 16.28
C GLU A 138 15.76 -9.90 16.35
N SER A 139 16.16 -10.43 15.18
CA SER A 139 17.11 -11.55 15.09
C SER A 139 18.58 -11.13 15.33
N VAL A 140 18.92 -9.86 15.22
CA VAL A 140 20.29 -9.32 15.42
C VAL A 140 20.54 -8.95 16.91
N GLN A 141 19.51 -8.90 17.75
CA GLN A 141 19.64 -8.55 19.17
C GLN A 141 19.80 -9.76 20.10
N LEU A 142 19.95 -10.97 19.56
CA LEU A 142 20.28 -12.22 20.26
C LEU A 142 21.69 -12.68 19.93
#